data_b8150faba8793926558ff87fc7613dc3
#
_entry.id   b8150faba8793926558ff87fc7613dc3
#
_cell.length_a   1.000
_cell.length_b   1.000
_cell.length_c   1.000
_cell.angle_alpha   90.00
_cell.angle_beta   90.00
_cell.angle_gamma   90.00
#
_symmetry.space_group_name_H-M   'P 1'
#
loop_
_entity.id
_entity.type
_entity.pdbx_description
1 polymer ?
#
loop_
_entity_poly.entity_id
_entity_poly.type
_entity_poly.pdbx_seq_one_letter_code
_entity_poly.pdbx_strand_id
1 'polypeptide(L)'
;MIEYQGWFVIRESFSELDESKDKMKEVWQKLEFFVANINCNRNICQMKITNGSYKLMIAGMDNHKSYSWTEILEFLNWIAIEAKGSYGLLYFCDDEDKDGLDNQFQVIVLKKGKISFELDKFLSPYNPEVEE
;
A
#
# COMPACT_ATOMS: atom_id res chain seq x y z
N MET A 1 4.74 16.11 7.89
CA MET A 1 5.40 14.79 7.69
C MET A 1 4.35 13.71 7.49
N ILE A 2 4.59 12.83 6.57
CA ILE A 2 3.80 11.63 6.40
C ILE A 2 4.73 10.42 6.51
N GLU A 3 4.32 9.44 7.32
CA GLU A 3 5.00 8.14 7.39
C GLU A 3 4.02 7.06 6.99
N TYR A 4 4.51 6.04 6.31
CA TYR A 4 3.66 4.95 5.85
C TYR A 4 4.43 3.64 5.77
N GLN A 5 3.70 2.53 5.97
CA GLN A 5 4.26 1.19 5.86
C GLN A 5 3.15 0.18 5.65
N GLY A 6 3.38 -0.76 4.77
CA GLY A 6 2.37 -1.75 4.47
C GLY A 6 2.87 -2.92 3.66
N TRP A 7 1.96 -3.85 3.46
CA TRP A 7 2.22 -5.07 2.72
C TRP A 7 0.98 -5.46 1.93
N PHE A 8 1.22 -6.08 0.79
CA PHE A 8 0.15 -6.56 -0.07
C PHE A 8 0.52 -7.90 -0.65
N VAL A 9 -0.49 -8.76 -0.78
CA VAL A 9 -0.40 -10.00 -1.56
C VAL A 9 -1.11 -9.72 -2.87
N ILE A 10 -0.41 -9.92 -3.97
CA ILE A 10 -0.90 -9.58 -5.31
C ILE A 10 -1.43 -10.84 -5.96
N ARG A 11 -2.72 -10.83 -6.29
CA ARG A 11 -3.42 -11.94 -6.93
C ARG A 11 -4.32 -11.40 -8.03
N GLU A 12 -4.27 -12.05 -9.17
CA GLU A 12 -5.08 -11.65 -10.32
C GLU A 12 -6.58 -11.85 -10.05
N SER A 13 -6.95 -12.87 -9.30
CA SER A 13 -8.33 -13.29 -9.10
C SER A 13 -8.58 -13.71 -7.66
N PHE A 14 -9.85 -13.68 -7.23
CA PHE A 14 -10.29 -14.17 -5.92
C PHE A 14 -10.11 -15.68 -5.76
N SER A 15 -10.18 -16.42 -6.85
CA SER A 15 -10.08 -17.86 -6.86
C SER A 15 -8.85 -18.31 -7.63
N GLU A 16 -8.09 -19.25 -7.05
CA GLU A 16 -6.95 -19.86 -7.72
C GLU A 16 -7.33 -20.54 -9.03
N LEU A 17 -8.59 -21.00 -9.14
CA LEU A 17 -9.10 -21.66 -10.34
C LEU A 17 -9.25 -20.69 -11.52
N ASP A 18 -9.42 -19.41 -11.23
CA ASP A 18 -9.63 -18.36 -12.24
C ASP A 18 -8.34 -17.61 -12.55
N GLU A 19 -7.21 -17.95 -11.92
CA GLU A 19 -5.94 -17.29 -12.15
C GLU A 19 -5.39 -17.62 -13.53
N SER A 20 -4.98 -16.58 -14.25
CA SER A 20 -4.31 -16.68 -15.53
C SER A 20 -2.82 -16.35 -15.33
N LYS A 21 -1.94 -17.27 -15.75
CA LYS A 21 -0.49 -17.04 -15.68
C LYS A 21 -0.06 -15.84 -16.53
N ASP A 22 -0.73 -15.62 -17.66
CA ASP A 22 -0.40 -14.51 -18.54
C ASP A 22 -0.80 -13.16 -17.91
N LYS A 23 -1.95 -13.13 -17.25
CA LYS A 23 -2.41 -11.92 -16.55
C LYS A 23 -1.49 -11.60 -15.36
N MET A 24 -1.11 -12.59 -14.57
CA MET A 24 -0.18 -12.40 -13.46
C MET A 24 1.18 -11.91 -13.93
N LYS A 25 1.65 -12.42 -15.06
CA LYS A 25 2.91 -11.96 -15.65
C LYS A 25 2.84 -10.50 -16.05
N GLU A 26 1.74 -10.08 -16.65
CA GLU A 26 1.50 -8.68 -17.01
C GLU A 26 1.46 -7.78 -15.77
N VAL A 27 0.72 -8.20 -14.75
CA VAL A 27 0.63 -7.49 -13.46
C VAL A 27 2.01 -7.36 -12.84
N TRP A 28 2.78 -8.44 -12.81
CA TRP A 28 4.12 -8.46 -12.24
C TRP A 28 5.07 -7.51 -12.97
N GLN A 29 5.01 -7.45 -14.29
CA GLN A 29 5.83 -6.53 -15.07
C GLN A 29 5.52 -5.07 -14.75
N LYS A 30 4.26 -4.73 -14.56
CA LYS A 30 3.86 -3.39 -14.15
C LYS A 30 4.28 -3.06 -12.74
N LEU A 31 4.25 -4.05 -11.84
CA LEU A 31 4.79 -3.92 -10.48
C LEU A 31 6.28 -3.61 -10.50
N GLU A 32 7.05 -4.33 -11.30
CA GLU A 32 8.49 -4.08 -11.44
C GLU A 32 8.77 -2.65 -11.87
N PHE A 33 8.01 -2.15 -12.83
CA PHE A 33 8.14 -0.78 -13.31
C PHE A 33 7.80 0.23 -12.21
N PHE A 34 6.72 0.01 -11.49
CA PHE A 34 6.32 0.87 -10.36
C PHE A 34 7.41 0.90 -9.28
N VAL A 35 7.89 -0.27 -8.87
CA VAL A 35 8.92 -0.39 -7.83
C VAL A 35 10.20 0.34 -8.25
N ALA A 36 10.60 0.20 -9.51
CA ALA A 36 11.77 0.89 -10.02
C ALA A 36 11.63 2.42 -10.00
N ASN A 37 10.41 2.93 -10.20
CA ASN A 37 10.17 4.37 -10.24
C ASN A 37 9.93 4.99 -8.86
N ILE A 38 9.34 4.25 -7.91
CA ILE A 38 9.02 4.78 -6.59
C ILE A 38 10.22 4.74 -5.63
N ASN A 39 11.13 3.79 -5.81
CA ASN A 39 12.28 3.65 -4.92
C ASN A 39 13.20 4.86 -4.99
N CYS A 40 13.42 5.47 -3.85
CA CYS A 40 14.38 6.54 -3.68
C CYS A 40 14.96 6.44 -2.27
N ASN A 41 15.77 7.41 -1.87
CA ASN A 41 16.42 7.40 -0.55
C ASN A 41 15.44 7.47 0.64
N ARG A 42 14.18 7.83 0.40
CA ARG A 42 13.17 8.00 1.44
C ARG A 42 12.20 6.83 1.54
N ASN A 43 12.15 6.01 0.51
CA ASN A 43 11.15 4.96 0.41
C ASN A 43 11.82 3.60 0.27
N ILE A 44 11.17 2.61 0.84
CA ILE A 44 11.49 1.20 0.62
C ILE A 44 10.29 0.60 -0.10
N CYS A 45 10.51 0.10 -1.29
CA CYS A 45 9.48 -0.60 -2.04
C CYS A 45 10.10 -1.86 -2.61
N GLN A 46 9.62 -2.99 -2.18
CA GLN A 46 10.16 -4.30 -2.53
C GLN A 46 9.07 -5.24 -2.96
N MET A 47 9.37 -6.04 -3.96
CA MET A 47 8.50 -7.12 -4.38
C MET A 47 9.26 -8.42 -4.30
N LYS A 48 8.56 -9.48 -3.89
CA LYS A 48 9.18 -10.79 -3.70
C LYS A 48 8.14 -11.89 -3.90
N ILE A 49 8.59 -12.97 -4.48
CA ILE A 49 7.79 -14.21 -4.55
C ILE A 49 8.26 -15.12 -3.43
N THR A 50 7.37 -15.42 -2.50
CA THR A 50 7.65 -16.34 -1.39
C THR A 50 6.61 -17.43 -1.37
N ASN A 51 7.07 -18.69 -1.46
CA ASN A 51 6.18 -19.84 -1.43
C ASN A 51 5.04 -19.74 -2.45
N GLY A 52 5.36 -19.26 -3.66
CA GLY A 52 4.39 -19.08 -4.73
C GLY A 52 3.48 -17.84 -4.60
N SER A 53 3.64 -17.07 -3.54
CA SER A 53 2.84 -15.87 -3.30
C SER A 53 3.61 -14.62 -3.72
N TYR A 54 2.96 -13.75 -4.47
CA TYR A 54 3.53 -12.49 -4.95
C TYR A 54 3.28 -11.40 -3.91
N LYS A 55 4.35 -10.83 -3.39
CA LYS A 55 4.25 -9.84 -2.30
C LYS A 55 4.87 -8.51 -2.67
N LEU A 56 4.22 -7.45 -2.23
CA LEU A 56 4.69 -6.07 -2.35
C LEU A 56 4.77 -5.49 -0.94
N MET A 57 5.88 -4.85 -0.61
CA MET A 57 6.08 -4.17 0.66
C MET A 57 6.49 -2.73 0.40
N ILE A 58 5.85 -1.81 1.10
CA ILE A 58 6.07 -0.37 0.95
C ILE A 58 6.29 0.23 2.33
N ALA A 59 7.33 1.02 2.47
CA ALA A 59 7.55 1.84 3.65
C ALA A 59 8.25 3.13 3.25
N GLY A 60 7.93 4.22 3.93
CA GLY A 60 8.58 5.49 3.64
C GLY A 60 8.18 6.58 4.60
N MET A 61 8.86 7.71 4.45
CA MET A 61 8.61 8.90 5.23
C MET A 61 8.99 10.12 4.40
N ASP A 62 8.08 11.05 4.27
CA ASP A 62 8.30 12.31 3.57
C ASP A 62 7.94 13.47 4.47
N ASN A 63 8.59 14.63 4.26
CA ASN A 63 8.29 15.83 5.04
C ASN A 63 6.86 16.31 4.83
N HIS A 64 6.32 16.08 3.63
CA HIS A 64 4.96 16.43 3.25
C HIS A 64 4.40 15.37 2.33
N LYS A 65 3.08 15.32 2.16
CA LYS A 65 2.48 14.52 1.10
C LYS A 65 3.05 14.99 -0.24
N SER A 66 3.75 14.09 -0.90
CA SER A 66 4.45 14.37 -2.14
C SER A 66 3.82 13.64 -3.32
N TYR A 67 4.42 13.81 -4.47
CA TYR A 67 4.05 13.07 -5.67
C TYR A 67 4.16 11.56 -5.47
N SER A 68 5.13 11.11 -4.66
CA SER A 68 5.29 9.68 -4.32
C SER A 68 4.05 9.12 -3.63
N TRP A 69 3.44 9.88 -2.73
CA TRP A 69 2.19 9.45 -2.07
C TRP A 69 1.06 9.30 -3.08
N THR A 70 0.92 10.25 -3.99
CA THR A 70 -0.08 10.20 -5.06
C THR A 70 0.14 8.97 -5.95
N GLU A 71 1.38 8.70 -6.32
CA GLU A 71 1.72 7.51 -7.12
C GLU A 71 1.35 6.22 -6.41
N ILE A 72 1.61 6.13 -5.10
CA ILE A 72 1.24 4.96 -4.30
C ILE A 72 -0.27 4.75 -4.36
N LEU A 73 -1.06 5.80 -4.13
CA LEU A 73 -2.52 5.71 -4.15
C LEU A 73 -3.05 5.30 -5.53
N GLU A 74 -2.54 5.91 -6.57
CA GLU A 74 -2.92 5.56 -7.95
C GLU A 74 -2.59 4.11 -8.26
N PHE A 75 -1.43 3.65 -7.80
CA PHE A 75 -1.00 2.30 -8.04
C PHE A 75 -1.84 1.27 -7.27
N LEU A 76 -2.21 1.57 -6.03
CA LEU A 76 -3.11 0.70 -5.26
C LEU A 76 -4.48 0.60 -5.93
N ASN A 77 -4.99 1.70 -6.47
CA ASN A 77 -6.23 1.68 -7.26
C ASN A 77 -6.10 0.82 -8.51
N TRP A 78 -4.96 0.91 -9.19
CA TRP A 78 -4.69 0.09 -10.36
C TRP A 78 -4.68 -1.41 -9.99
N ILE A 79 -4.00 -1.78 -8.88
CA ILE A 79 -3.98 -3.15 -8.39
C ILE A 79 -5.40 -3.63 -8.08
N ALA A 80 -6.20 -2.79 -7.44
CA ALA A 80 -7.59 -3.13 -7.09
C ALA A 80 -8.41 -3.51 -8.31
N ILE A 81 -8.20 -2.82 -9.43
CA ILE A 81 -8.94 -3.04 -10.66
C ILE A 81 -8.37 -4.23 -11.45
N GLU A 82 -7.05 -4.26 -11.63
CA GLU A 82 -6.38 -5.20 -12.53
C GLU A 82 -6.02 -6.53 -11.88
N ALA A 83 -5.89 -6.55 -10.57
CA ALA A 83 -5.56 -7.75 -9.80
C ALA A 83 -6.51 -7.89 -8.62
N LYS A 84 -7.76 -8.17 -8.91
CA LYS A 84 -8.90 -8.14 -7.99
C LYS A 84 -8.78 -9.03 -6.77
N GLY A 85 -7.99 -10.09 -6.86
CA GLY A 85 -7.75 -10.99 -5.74
C GLY A 85 -6.74 -10.48 -4.72
N SER A 86 -6.11 -9.34 -5.01
CA SER A 86 -5.09 -8.76 -4.13
C SER A 86 -5.69 -8.27 -2.82
N TYR A 87 -4.87 -8.31 -1.77
CA TYR A 87 -5.28 -7.83 -0.46
C TYR A 87 -4.06 -7.35 0.33
N GLY A 88 -4.30 -6.47 1.27
CA GLY A 88 -3.26 -5.98 2.15
C GLY A 88 -3.65 -4.71 2.86
N LEU A 89 -2.70 -4.18 3.61
CA LEU A 89 -2.88 -3.01 4.46
C LEU A 89 -1.71 -2.05 4.27
N LEU A 90 -2.02 -0.76 4.25
CA LEU A 90 -1.00 0.29 4.32
C LEU A 90 -1.38 1.24 5.45
N TYR A 91 -0.58 1.24 6.51
CA TYR A 91 -0.72 2.18 7.61
C TYR A 91 -0.03 3.49 7.24
N PHE A 92 -0.66 4.61 7.61
CA PHE A 92 0.00 5.90 7.46
C PHE A 92 -0.45 6.88 8.54
N CYS A 93 0.41 7.83 8.82
CA CYS A 93 0.10 8.95 9.70
C CYS A 93 0.60 10.23 9.03
N ASP A 94 -0.31 11.19 8.88
CA ASP A 94 -0.02 12.48 8.27
C ASP A 94 -0.26 13.57 9.30
N ASP A 95 0.81 14.13 9.86
CA ASP A 95 0.72 15.14 10.91
C ASP A 95 0.26 16.53 10.38
N GLU A 96 0.10 16.66 9.08
CA GLU A 96 -0.43 17.85 8.42
C GLU A 96 -1.87 17.66 7.92
N ASP A 97 -2.54 16.61 8.35
CA ASP A 97 -3.92 16.34 7.93
C ASP A 97 -4.85 17.48 8.34
N LYS A 98 -5.65 17.96 7.38
CA LYS A 98 -6.54 19.12 7.57
C LYS A 98 -7.93 18.74 8.07
N ASP A 99 -8.25 17.45 8.08
CA ASP A 99 -9.56 16.93 8.47
C ASP A 99 -9.58 16.42 9.91
N GLY A 100 -8.58 16.80 10.71
CA GLY A 100 -8.53 16.46 12.13
C GLY A 100 -7.88 15.09 12.43
N LEU A 101 -7.23 14.48 11.46
CA LEU A 101 -6.59 13.18 11.62
C LEU A 101 -5.06 13.28 11.76
N ASP A 102 -4.57 14.45 12.10
CA ASP A 102 -3.14 14.73 12.24
C ASP A 102 -2.47 13.96 13.38
N ASN A 103 -3.23 13.49 14.35
CA ASN A 103 -2.74 12.70 15.49
C ASN A 103 -3.26 11.25 15.44
N GLN A 104 -3.65 10.77 14.27
CA GLN A 104 -4.24 9.45 14.09
C GLN A 104 -3.48 8.66 13.04
N PHE A 105 -3.29 7.37 13.30
CA PHE A 105 -2.95 6.46 12.22
C PHE A 105 -4.19 6.09 11.44
N GLN A 106 -4.05 6.03 10.13
CA GLN A 106 -5.07 5.58 9.21
C GLN A 106 -4.57 4.31 8.51
N VAL A 107 -5.50 3.52 8.03
CA VAL A 107 -5.19 2.27 7.33
C VAL A 107 -5.89 2.28 5.98
N ILE A 108 -5.11 2.12 4.93
CA ILE A 108 -5.67 1.82 3.61
C ILE A 108 -5.83 0.31 3.55
N VAL A 109 -7.07 -0.14 3.33
CA VAL A 109 -7.40 -1.56 3.20
C VAL A 109 -7.67 -1.86 1.74
N LEU A 110 -6.89 -2.78 1.18
CA LEU A 110 -7.12 -3.30 -0.16
C LEU A 110 -7.70 -4.71 -0.02
N LYS A 111 -8.91 -4.91 -0.51
CA LYS A 111 -9.54 -6.23 -0.56
C LYS A 111 -10.70 -6.22 -1.54
N LYS A 112 -10.94 -7.37 -2.16
CA LYS A 112 -12.08 -7.58 -3.06
C LYS A 112 -12.24 -6.50 -4.13
N GLY A 113 -11.11 -6.09 -4.72
CA GLY A 113 -11.11 -5.10 -5.79
C GLY A 113 -11.42 -3.68 -5.37
N LYS A 114 -11.28 -3.37 -4.10
CA LYS A 114 -11.61 -2.04 -3.55
C LYS A 114 -10.55 -1.57 -2.56
N ILE A 115 -10.40 -0.25 -2.50
CA ILE A 115 -9.62 0.42 -1.47
C ILE A 115 -10.58 1.15 -0.53
N SER A 116 -10.35 1.02 0.77
CA SER A 116 -11.04 1.81 1.79
C SER A 116 -10.04 2.43 2.75
N PHE A 117 -10.44 3.53 3.37
CA PHE A 117 -9.65 4.22 4.38
C PHE A 117 -10.34 4.04 5.73
N GLU A 118 -9.61 3.47 6.69
CA GLU A 118 -10.12 3.17 8.02
C GLU A 118 -9.23 3.84 9.07
N LEU A 119 -9.78 4.09 10.25
CA LEU A 119 -8.99 4.57 11.38
C LEU A 119 -8.35 3.39 12.10
N ASP A 120 -7.07 3.54 12.43
CA ASP A 120 -6.39 2.56 13.27
C ASP A 120 -6.63 2.90 14.73
N LYS A 121 -6.98 1.91 15.54
CA LYS A 121 -7.22 2.06 16.98
C LYS A 121 -6.07 1.54 17.85
N PHE A 122 -5.05 0.94 17.25
CA PHE A 122 -3.97 0.31 18.02
C PHE A 122 -2.85 1.31 18.33
N LEU A 123 -2.53 2.19 17.40
CA LEU A 123 -1.46 3.18 17.53
C LEU A 123 -2.01 4.62 17.52
N SER A 124 -3.30 4.77 17.74
CA SER A 124 -3.96 6.07 17.75
C SER A 124 -4.57 6.37 19.12
N PRO A 125 -4.49 7.60 19.59
CA PRO A 125 -3.80 8.73 18.97
C PRO A 125 -2.28 8.56 19.00
N TYR A 126 -1.57 9.11 18.02
CA TYR A 126 -0.11 9.03 17.94
C TYR A 126 0.54 9.52 19.23
N ASN A 127 0.08 10.63 19.74
CA ASN A 127 0.45 11.13 21.05
C ASN A 127 -0.79 11.01 21.97
N PRO A 128 -0.78 10.23 23.05
CA PRO A 128 0.40 9.66 23.72
C PRO A 128 0.67 8.16 23.47
N GLU A 129 -0.03 7.49 22.56
CA GLU A 129 0.10 6.02 22.44
C GLU A 129 1.45 5.58 21.85
N VAL A 130 2.02 6.36 20.96
CA VAL A 130 3.29 6.05 20.32
C VAL A 130 4.40 6.97 20.82
N GLU A 131 4.11 8.24 20.96
CA GLU A 131 5.05 9.26 21.40
C GLU A 131 4.43 10.10 22.51
N GLU A 132 5.15 10.23 23.59
CA GLU A 132 4.74 11.04 24.73
C GLU A 132 5.31 12.44 24.67
#